data_d6bb004c3019f2bbdf0f9ae2d1643ba3
#
_entry.id   d6bb004c3019f2bbdf0f9ae2d1643ba3
#
_cell.length_a   1.000
_cell.length_b   1.000
_cell.length_c   1.000
_cell.angle_alpha   90.00
_cell.angle_beta   90.00
_cell.angle_gamma   90.00
#
_symmetry.space_group_name_H-M   'P 1'
#
loop_
_entity.id
_entity.type
_entity.pdbx_description
1 polymer ?
#
loop_
_entity_poly.entity_id
_entity_poly.type
_entity_poly.pdbx_seq_one_letter_code
_entity_poly.pdbx_strand_id
1 'polypeptide(L)'
;MKRKETYLSRDFRETVALRFPARAKELNTAFDMRLSALLAENADASKEKQYHLKWQILPGISAYETLQRVMPKEEALQTVHGYVERLARTSHKQLAALLYIPGLYRLVPGVFVKSTRSVFGPAAGFDPKELQAGNGVWRVDMMKCPYHDTCTEYGCPELCRCFCDSDDISYTGLHPKLIWHRTKTLGRGDDRCDFCMKVKK
;
A
#
# COMPACT_ATOMS: atom_id res chain seq x y z
N MET A 1 10.59 8.54 22.91
CA MET A 1 11.13 7.75 21.76
C MET A 1 10.73 8.47 20.48
N LYS A 2 11.68 8.93 19.63
CA LYS A 2 11.33 9.54 18.32
C LYS A 2 10.63 8.48 17.47
N ARG A 3 9.42 8.79 17.00
CA ARG A 3 8.64 7.92 16.11
C ARG A 3 9.44 7.73 14.82
N LYS A 4 9.60 6.50 14.37
CA LYS A 4 10.26 6.21 13.09
C LYS A 4 9.38 6.77 11.98
N GLU A 5 9.91 7.70 11.19
CA GLU A 5 9.19 8.36 10.10
C GLU A 5 8.88 7.37 8.98
N THR A 6 7.66 7.40 8.47
CA THR A 6 7.26 6.58 7.31
C THR A 6 7.67 7.26 6.02
N TYR A 7 7.75 6.51 4.91
CA TYR A 7 8.05 7.10 3.59
C TYR A 7 6.98 8.13 3.18
N LEU A 8 5.70 7.88 3.48
CA LEU A 8 4.60 8.80 3.21
C LEU A 8 4.76 10.12 3.99
N SER A 9 5.13 10.04 5.27
CA SER A 9 5.37 11.22 6.09
C SER A 9 6.55 12.04 5.57
N ARG A 10 7.63 11.39 5.16
CA ARG A 10 8.80 12.06 4.58
C ARG A 10 8.45 12.75 3.26
N ASP A 11 7.83 12.02 2.33
CA ASP A 11 7.47 12.53 1.00
C ASP A 11 6.46 13.68 1.10
N PHE A 12 5.52 13.61 2.07
CA PHE A 12 4.63 14.72 2.40
C PHE A 12 5.41 15.97 2.84
N ARG A 13 6.36 15.83 3.78
CA ARG A 13 7.15 16.96 4.28
C ARG A 13 8.02 17.59 3.19
N GLU A 14 8.62 16.76 2.34
CA GLU A 14 9.39 17.22 1.17
C GLU A 14 8.50 18.00 0.21
N THR A 15 7.31 17.50 -0.10
CA THR A 15 6.33 18.18 -0.97
C THR A 15 5.92 19.54 -0.38
N VAL A 16 5.59 19.57 0.90
CA VAL A 16 5.17 20.80 1.59
C VAL A 16 6.30 21.82 1.63
N ALA A 17 7.53 21.39 1.91
CA ALA A 17 8.70 22.29 1.92
C ALA A 17 8.99 22.90 0.54
N LEU A 18 8.82 22.10 -0.53
CA LEU A 18 9.11 22.54 -1.89
C LEU A 18 7.98 23.40 -2.48
N ARG A 19 6.72 23.01 -2.29
CA ARG A 19 5.58 23.65 -2.97
C ARG A 19 4.92 24.73 -2.16
N PHE A 20 5.00 24.66 -0.83
CA PHE A 20 4.32 25.58 0.11
C PHE A 20 5.25 26.07 1.23
N PRO A 21 6.44 26.62 0.92
CA PRO A 21 7.44 26.97 1.93
C PRO A 21 6.92 27.93 3.01
N ALA A 22 6.09 28.90 2.63
CA ALA A 22 5.49 29.87 3.57
C ALA A 22 4.48 29.21 4.55
N ARG A 23 3.88 28.08 4.19
CA ARG A 23 2.91 27.33 4.99
C ARG A 23 3.45 26.02 5.55
N ALA A 24 4.72 25.70 5.30
CA ALA A 24 5.29 24.41 5.62
C ALA A 24 5.15 24.02 7.10
N LYS A 25 5.38 24.96 8.01
CA LYS A 25 5.23 24.74 9.46
C LYS A 25 3.78 24.43 9.83
N GLU A 26 2.83 25.17 9.32
CA GLU A 26 1.38 24.98 9.54
C GLU A 26 0.93 23.60 9.04
N LEU A 27 1.27 23.25 7.81
CA LEU A 27 0.86 21.99 7.17
C LEU A 27 1.49 20.77 7.86
N ASN A 28 2.77 20.85 8.24
CA ASN A 28 3.42 19.81 9.00
C ASN A 28 2.75 19.58 10.37
N THR A 29 2.39 20.67 11.04
CA THR A 29 1.66 20.60 12.33
C THR A 29 0.28 19.96 12.13
N ALA A 30 -0.45 20.36 11.11
CA ALA A 30 -1.77 19.80 10.79
C ALA A 30 -1.69 18.30 10.47
N PHE A 31 -0.72 17.89 9.67
CA PHE A 31 -0.44 16.50 9.37
C PHE A 31 -0.15 15.68 10.65
N ASP A 32 0.73 16.18 11.51
CA ASP A 32 1.12 15.46 12.74
C ASP A 32 -0.05 15.34 13.73
N MET A 33 -0.85 16.38 13.86
CA MET A 33 -2.06 16.37 14.70
C MET A 33 -3.07 15.35 14.16
N ARG A 34 -3.35 15.37 12.85
CA ARG A 34 -4.29 14.44 12.24
C ARG A 34 -3.82 13.00 12.32
N LEU A 35 -2.54 12.74 12.00
CA LEU A 35 -1.95 11.41 12.13
C LEU A 35 -2.02 10.89 13.57
N SER A 36 -1.80 11.77 14.55
CA SER A 36 -1.88 11.39 15.96
C SER A 36 -3.31 11.03 16.38
N ALA A 37 -4.31 11.78 15.90
CA ALA A 37 -5.73 11.47 16.14
C ALA A 37 -6.11 10.13 15.50
N LEU A 38 -5.79 9.93 14.22
CA LEU A 38 -6.05 8.68 13.50
C LEU A 38 -5.44 7.45 14.19
N LEU A 39 -4.23 7.61 14.73
CA LEU A 39 -3.56 6.53 15.46
C LEU A 39 -4.21 6.23 16.81
N ALA A 40 -4.73 7.24 17.50
CA ALA A 40 -5.46 7.08 18.75
C ALA A 40 -6.82 6.39 18.50
N GLU A 41 -7.55 6.83 17.47
CA GLU A 41 -8.84 6.23 17.06
C GLU A 41 -8.72 4.74 16.69
N ASN A 42 -7.54 4.30 16.25
CA ASN A 42 -7.26 2.92 15.84
C ASN A 42 -6.38 2.16 16.86
N ALA A 43 -6.26 2.63 18.10
CA ALA A 43 -5.33 2.05 19.08
C ALA A 43 -5.66 0.58 19.43
N ASP A 44 -6.93 0.22 19.40
CA ASP A 44 -7.44 -1.12 19.78
C ASP A 44 -7.33 -2.16 18.65
N ALA A 45 -6.87 -1.77 17.46
CA ALA A 45 -6.68 -2.71 16.36
C ALA A 45 -5.60 -3.75 16.71
N SER A 46 -5.73 -4.97 16.15
CA SER A 46 -4.72 -6.04 16.32
C SER A 46 -3.31 -5.58 15.94
N LYS A 47 -2.28 -6.22 16.47
CA LYS A 47 -0.88 -5.89 16.14
C LYS A 47 -0.60 -6.01 14.63
N GLU A 48 -1.19 -6.99 13.99
CA GLU A 48 -1.07 -7.25 12.57
C GLU A 48 -1.73 -6.13 11.75
N LYS A 49 -2.95 -5.71 12.10
CA LYS A 49 -3.63 -4.58 11.47
C LYS A 49 -2.89 -3.26 11.74
N GLN A 50 -2.37 -3.06 12.94
CA GLN A 50 -1.57 -1.89 13.31
C GLN A 50 -0.34 -1.69 12.42
N TYR A 51 0.26 -2.78 11.90
CA TYR A 51 1.36 -2.68 10.94
C TYR A 51 0.92 -1.92 9.68
N HIS A 52 -0.18 -2.32 9.04
CA HIS A 52 -0.72 -1.66 7.85
C HIS A 52 -1.18 -0.23 8.13
N LEU A 53 -1.90 -0.05 9.23
CA LEU A 53 -2.40 1.26 9.66
C LEU A 53 -1.26 2.27 9.84
N LYS A 54 -0.25 1.93 10.65
CA LYS A 54 0.83 2.86 11.05
C LYS A 54 1.80 3.18 9.93
N TRP A 55 2.07 2.21 9.05
CA TRP A 55 3.12 2.38 8.05
C TRP A 55 2.62 2.92 6.72
N GLN A 56 1.34 2.74 6.40
CA GLN A 56 0.80 3.10 5.09
C GLN A 56 -0.54 3.85 5.17
N ILE A 57 -1.59 3.23 5.74
CA ILE A 57 -2.97 3.72 5.59
C ILE A 57 -3.14 5.09 6.26
N LEU A 58 -2.89 5.20 7.56
CA LEU A 58 -3.14 6.43 8.32
C LEU A 58 -2.22 7.59 7.93
N PRO A 59 -0.90 7.37 7.66
CA PRO A 59 -0.08 8.43 7.07
C PRO A 59 -0.57 8.89 5.69
N GLY A 60 -1.09 7.98 4.87
CA GLY A 60 -1.68 8.31 3.57
C GLY A 60 -2.93 9.17 3.71
N ILE A 61 -3.85 8.80 4.61
CA ILE A 61 -5.06 9.58 4.91
C ILE A 61 -4.69 10.96 5.43
N SER A 62 -3.79 11.04 6.42
CA SER A 62 -3.34 12.32 6.99
C SER A 62 -2.70 13.24 5.94
N ALA A 63 -1.87 12.69 5.05
CA ALA A 63 -1.26 13.45 3.95
C ALA A 63 -2.34 13.97 2.98
N TYR A 64 -3.24 13.09 2.57
CA TYR A 64 -4.31 13.42 1.63
C TYR A 64 -5.22 14.52 2.15
N GLU A 65 -5.75 14.40 3.37
CA GLU A 65 -6.62 15.40 4.00
C GLU A 65 -5.88 16.74 4.24
N THR A 66 -4.59 16.70 4.60
CA THR A 66 -3.82 17.91 4.83
C THR A 66 -3.53 18.65 3.53
N LEU A 67 -3.20 17.93 2.45
CA LEU A 67 -2.96 18.54 1.13
C LEU A 67 -4.21 19.21 0.57
N GLN A 68 -5.41 18.70 0.83
CA GLN A 68 -6.66 19.33 0.41
C GLN A 68 -6.90 20.73 1.02
N ARG A 69 -6.14 21.14 2.03
CA ARG A 69 -6.18 22.52 2.55
C ARG A 69 -5.48 23.53 1.65
N VAL A 70 -4.69 23.05 0.68
CA VAL A 70 -3.82 23.91 -0.16
C VAL A 70 -3.88 23.59 -1.64
N MET A 71 -4.61 22.53 -2.02
CA MET A 71 -4.79 22.15 -3.42
C MET A 71 -6.14 21.43 -3.63
N PRO A 72 -6.66 21.36 -4.86
CA PRO A 72 -7.85 20.59 -5.20
C PRO A 72 -7.73 19.10 -4.81
N LYS A 73 -8.86 18.47 -4.54
CA LYS A 73 -8.95 17.06 -4.12
C LYS A 73 -8.21 16.11 -5.07
N GLU A 74 -8.39 16.28 -6.37
CA GLU A 74 -7.78 15.47 -7.41
C GLU A 74 -6.24 15.61 -7.41
N GLU A 75 -5.75 16.82 -7.20
CA GLU A 75 -4.31 17.08 -7.15
C GLU A 75 -3.68 16.51 -5.87
N ALA A 76 -4.38 16.59 -4.74
CA ALA A 76 -3.98 15.95 -3.49
C ALA A 76 -3.89 14.42 -3.65
N LEU A 77 -4.90 13.80 -4.31
CA LEU A 77 -4.91 12.37 -4.62
C LEU A 77 -3.73 11.97 -5.50
N GLN A 78 -3.48 12.69 -6.60
CA GLN A 78 -2.36 12.45 -7.50
C GLN A 78 -1.01 12.62 -6.79
N THR A 79 -0.91 13.59 -5.88
CA THR A 79 0.31 13.82 -5.10
C THR A 79 0.61 12.62 -4.18
N VAL A 80 -0.39 12.13 -3.44
CA VAL A 80 -0.22 10.94 -2.58
C VAL A 80 0.02 9.69 -3.42
N HIS A 81 -0.68 9.54 -4.56
CA HIS A 81 -0.40 8.45 -5.50
C HIS A 81 1.07 8.45 -5.92
N GLY A 82 1.63 9.61 -6.25
CA GLY A 82 3.05 9.76 -6.60
C GLY A 82 4.02 9.32 -5.49
N TYR A 83 3.65 9.47 -4.20
CA TYR A 83 4.46 8.96 -3.09
C TYR A 83 4.49 7.42 -3.09
N VAL A 84 3.32 6.82 -3.21
CA VAL A 84 3.16 5.36 -3.23
C VAL A 84 3.86 4.76 -4.45
N GLU A 85 3.68 5.38 -5.62
CA GLU A 85 4.31 4.96 -6.88
C GLU A 85 5.85 4.99 -6.80
N ARG A 86 6.45 6.04 -6.23
CA ARG A 86 7.92 6.11 -6.05
C ARG A 86 8.46 4.95 -5.24
N LEU A 87 7.78 4.62 -4.13
CA LEU A 87 8.16 3.47 -3.31
C LEU A 87 8.02 2.16 -4.10
N ALA A 88 6.89 1.97 -4.78
CA ALA A 88 6.61 0.78 -5.57
C ALA A 88 7.65 0.57 -6.68
N ARG A 89 7.99 1.62 -7.43
CA ARG A 89 9.04 1.58 -8.46
C ARG A 89 10.42 1.29 -7.89
N THR A 90 10.75 1.84 -6.72
CA THR A 90 12.02 1.56 -6.03
C THR A 90 12.08 0.10 -5.60
N SER A 91 11.02 -0.40 -4.99
CA SER A 91 10.89 -1.81 -4.58
C SER A 91 10.97 -2.75 -5.79
N HIS A 92 10.28 -2.41 -6.89
CA HIS A 92 10.35 -3.15 -8.15
C HIS A 92 11.79 -3.30 -8.64
N LYS A 93 12.54 -2.18 -8.75
CA LYS A 93 13.93 -2.19 -9.24
C LYS A 93 14.84 -3.07 -8.37
N GLN A 94 14.72 -2.96 -7.04
CA GLN A 94 15.52 -3.74 -6.11
C GLN A 94 15.19 -5.23 -6.19
N LEU A 95 13.90 -5.57 -6.20
CA LEU A 95 13.44 -6.95 -6.27
C LEU A 95 13.77 -7.57 -7.63
N ALA A 96 13.56 -6.86 -8.73
CA ALA A 96 13.91 -7.32 -10.07
C ALA A 96 15.41 -7.66 -10.16
N ALA A 97 16.29 -6.75 -9.69
CA ALA A 97 17.73 -7.01 -9.65
C ALA A 97 18.09 -8.30 -8.88
N LEU A 98 17.46 -8.51 -7.72
CA LEU A 98 17.67 -9.72 -6.90
C LEU A 98 17.21 -10.99 -7.63
N LEU A 99 16.10 -10.94 -8.35
CA LEU A 99 15.50 -12.09 -9.03
C LEU A 99 16.26 -12.57 -10.28
N TYR A 100 17.24 -11.80 -10.77
CA TYR A 100 18.16 -12.26 -11.80
C TYR A 100 19.21 -13.28 -11.29
N ILE A 101 19.34 -13.44 -9.96
CA ILE A 101 20.10 -14.57 -9.40
C ILE A 101 19.44 -15.89 -9.86
N PRO A 102 20.21 -16.82 -10.46
CA PRO A 102 19.66 -18.04 -11.05
C PRO A 102 18.76 -18.83 -10.10
N GLY A 103 17.53 -19.09 -10.52
CA GLY A 103 16.57 -19.88 -9.78
C GLY A 103 15.78 -19.14 -8.70
N LEU A 104 16.19 -17.96 -8.26
CA LEU A 104 15.57 -17.23 -7.15
C LEU A 104 14.11 -16.83 -7.45
N TYR A 105 13.80 -16.49 -8.70
CA TYR A 105 12.43 -16.16 -9.14
C TYR A 105 11.43 -17.28 -8.85
N ARG A 106 11.87 -18.56 -8.78
CA ARG A 106 11.00 -19.71 -8.50
C ARG A 106 10.42 -19.69 -7.09
N LEU A 107 11.07 -18.98 -6.17
CA LEU A 107 10.64 -18.86 -4.77
C LEU A 107 9.53 -17.84 -4.59
N VAL A 108 9.35 -16.91 -5.55
CA VAL A 108 8.41 -15.79 -5.43
C VAL A 108 6.99 -16.23 -5.10
N PRO A 109 6.35 -17.19 -5.81
CA PRO A 109 5.00 -17.64 -5.44
C PRO A 109 4.92 -18.18 -4.01
N GLY A 110 5.95 -18.91 -3.54
CA GLY A 110 6.02 -19.41 -2.16
C GLY A 110 6.12 -18.29 -1.12
N VAL A 111 6.84 -17.22 -1.43
CA VAL A 111 6.89 -16.01 -0.58
C VAL A 111 5.52 -15.36 -0.49
N PHE A 112 4.78 -15.25 -1.59
CA PHE A 112 3.41 -14.73 -1.59
C PHE A 112 2.45 -15.58 -0.77
N VAL A 113 2.52 -16.92 -0.88
CA VAL A 113 1.74 -17.83 -0.01
C VAL A 113 2.02 -17.56 1.46
N LYS A 114 3.30 -17.48 1.84
CA LYS A 114 3.69 -17.21 3.23
C LYS A 114 3.21 -15.84 3.70
N SER A 115 3.38 -14.80 2.89
CA SER A 115 2.94 -13.45 3.21
C SER A 115 1.43 -13.34 3.37
N THR A 116 0.64 -13.98 2.49
CA THR A 116 -0.82 -14.04 2.60
C THR A 116 -1.26 -14.62 3.94
N ARG A 117 -0.60 -15.69 4.38
CA ARG A 117 -0.95 -16.37 5.64
C ARG A 117 -0.48 -15.64 6.90
N SER A 118 0.55 -14.79 6.81
CA SER A 118 1.14 -14.11 7.98
C SER A 118 0.83 -12.62 8.05
N VAL A 119 1.02 -11.88 6.95
CA VAL A 119 0.91 -10.41 6.93
C VAL A 119 -0.45 -9.96 6.41
N PHE A 120 -1.01 -10.69 5.43
CA PHE A 120 -2.28 -10.37 4.77
C PHE A 120 -3.41 -11.33 5.15
N GLY A 121 -3.38 -11.82 6.39
CA GLY A 121 -4.38 -12.74 6.92
C GLY A 121 -5.49 -12.04 7.72
N PRO A 122 -6.43 -12.85 8.27
CA PRO A 122 -7.59 -12.34 9.02
C PRO A 122 -7.21 -11.49 10.23
N ALA A 123 -6.13 -11.79 10.93
CA ALA A 123 -5.65 -11.01 12.07
C ALA A 123 -5.28 -9.56 11.66
N ALA A 124 -4.86 -9.35 10.43
CA ALA A 124 -4.60 -8.01 9.87
C ALA A 124 -5.84 -7.34 9.25
N GLY A 125 -6.99 -8.00 9.28
CA GLY A 125 -8.24 -7.49 8.73
C GLY A 125 -8.49 -7.85 7.27
N PHE A 126 -7.68 -8.73 6.68
CA PHE A 126 -7.92 -9.27 5.35
C PHE A 126 -8.80 -10.53 5.39
N ASP A 127 -9.48 -10.85 4.27
CA ASP A 127 -10.18 -12.12 4.07
C ASP A 127 -9.70 -12.79 2.79
N PRO A 128 -8.55 -13.50 2.83
CA PRO A 128 -8.05 -14.22 1.66
C PRO A 128 -8.79 -15.54 1.45
N LYS A 129 -9.28 -15.78 0.23
CA LYS A 129 -9.74 -17.08 -0.26
C LYS A 129 -8.62 -17.65 -1.13
N GLU A 130 -7.86 -18.57 -0.56
CA GLU A 130 -6.74 -19.20 -1.28
C GLU A 130 -7.28 -20.19 -2.34
N LEU A 131 -7.06 -19.87 -3.61
CA LEU A 131 -7.52 -20.69 -4.74
C LEU A 131 -6.46 -21.70 -5.18
N GLN A 132 -5.18 -21.33 -5.12
CA GLN A 132 -4.07 -22.19 -5.45
C GLN A 132 -2.78 -21.76 -4.75
N ALA A 133 -2.12 -22.68 -4.08
CA ALA A 133 -0.81 -22.47 -3.46
C ALA A 133 0.10 -23.68 -3.72
N GLY A 134 1.28 -23.45 -4.31
CA GLY A 134 2.25 -24.51 -4.63
C GLY A 134 2.48 -24.68 -6.13
N ASN A 135 3.43 -25.56 -6.49
CA ASN A 135 3.82 -25.84 -7.87
C ASN A 135 4.16 -24.57 -8.70
N GLY A 136 4.79 -23.58 -8.05
CA GLY A 136 5.16 -22.33 -8.70
C GLY A 136 3.98 -21.40 -8.97
N VAL A 137 2.85 -21.58 -8.29
CA VAL A 137 1.66 -20.74 -8.40
C VAL A 137 1.22 -20.28 -7.01
N TRP A 138 0.83 -19.02 -6.93
CA TRP A 138 0.04 -18.44 -5.87
C TRP A 138 -1.15 -17.70 -6.50
N ARG A 139 -2.35 -18.06 -6.08
CA ARG A 139 -3.59 -17.42 -6.50
C ARG A 139 -4.52 -17.26 -5.30
N VAL A 140 -5.01 -16.03 -5.09
CA VAL A 140 -5.90 -15.71 -3.99
C VAL A 140 -6.93 -14.67 -4.43
N ASP A 141 -8.17 -14.86 -4.02
CA ASP A 141 -9.20 -13.84 -4.04
C ASP A 141 -9.24 -13.16 -2.66
N MET A 142 -8.94 -11.87 -2.61
CA MET A 142 -9.01 -11.09 -1.37
C MET A 142 -10.39 -10.45 -1.28
N MET A 143 -11.23 -10.97 -0.39
CA MET A 143 -12.64 -10.56 -0.24
C MET A 143 -12.81 -9.34 0.67
N LYS A 144 -11.82 -9.07 1.55
CA LYS A 144 -11.79 -7.94 2.46
C LYS A 144 -10.37 -7.37 2.57
N CYS A 145 -10.27 -6.05 2.64
CA CYS A 145 -8.98 -5.35 2.68
C CYS A 145 -9.03 -4.17 3.66
N PRO A 146 -8.18 -4.12 4.69
CA PRO A 146 -8.18 -3.01 5.65
C PRO A 146 -7.83 -1.66 5.02
N TYR A 147 -7.14 -1.63 3.89
CA TYR A 147 -6.91 -0.38 3.14
C TYR A 147 -8.21 0.18 2.59
N HIS A 148 -9.03 -0.67 1.95
CA HIS A 148 -10.34 -0.29 1.43
C HIS A 148 -11.29 0.12 2.55
N ASP A 149 -11.40 -0.72 3.59
CA ASP A 149 -12.32 -0.49 4.70
C ASP A 149 -11.98 0.81 5.44
N THR A 150 -10.70 1.02 5.78
CA THR A 150 -10.27 2.22 6.52
C THR A 150 -10.38 3.48 5.67
N CYS A 151 -10.00 3.46 4.38
CA CYS A 151 -10.19 4.62 3.51
C CYS A 151 -11.69 4.97 3.37
N THR A 152 -12.57 3.97 3.30
CA THR A 152 -14.03 4.17 3.24
C THR A 152 -14.56 4.74 4.55
N GLU A 153 -14.14 4.21 5.68
CA GLU A 153 -14.53 4.68 7.02
C GLU A 153 -14.16 6.16 7.25
N TYR A 154 -13.00 6.59 6.76
CA TYR A 154 -12.55 7.99 6.83
C TYR A 154 -13.00 8.87 5.64
N GLY A 155 -13.97 8.40 4.81
CA GLY A 155 -14.59 9.19 3.76
C GLY A 155 -13.67 9.51 2.57
N CYS A 156 -12.62 8.73 2.36
CA CYS A 156 -11.68 8.87 1.25
C CYS A 156 -11.45 7.54 0.48
N PRO A 157 -12.53 6.85 0.02
CA PRO A 157 -12.39 5.54 -0.63
C PRO A 157 -11.52 5.58 -1.89
N GLU A 158 -11.48 6.71 -2.59
CA GLU A 158 -10.62 6.92 -3.77
C GLU A 158 -9.13 6.78 -3.46
N LEU A 159 -8.70 7.08 -2.23
CA LEU A 159 -7.30 6.94 -1.80
C LEU A 159 -6.84 5.48 -1.80
N CYS A 160 -7.77 4.53 -1.60
CA CYS A 160 -7.44 3.10 -1.64
C CYS A 160 -6.78 2.69 -2.95
N ARG A 161 -7.17 3.31 -4.08
CA ARG A 161 -6.59 3.02 -5.40
C ARG A 161 -5.08 3.26 -5.45
N CYS A 162 -4.58 4.28 -4.75
CA CYS A 162 -3.15 4.56 -4.70
C CYS A 162 -2.36 3.35 -4.17
N PHE A 163 -2.89 2.69 -3.13
CA PHE A 163 -2.27 1.49 -2.57
C PHE A 163 -2.49 0.27 -3.47
N CYS A 164 -3.66 0.13 -4.09
CA CYS A 164 -3.92 -0.96 -5.03
C CYS A 164 -2.96 -0.91 -6.24
N ASP A 165 -2.80 0.26 -6.85
CA ASP A 165 -1.95 0.44 -8.03
C ASP A 165 -0.47 0.11 -7.73
N SER A 166 -0.04 0.25 -6.46
CA SER A 166 1.33 -0.08 -6.05
C SER A 166 1.69 -1.56 -6.25
N ASP A 167 0.72 -2.47 -6.14
CA ASP A 167 0.95 -3.90 -6.37
C ASP A 167 1.29 -4.15 -7.84
N ASP A 168 0.50 -3.59 -8.76
CA ASP A 168 0.73 -3.74 -10.19
C ASP A 168 2.08 -3.13 -10.61
N ILE A 169 2.42 -1.97 -10.05
CA ILE A 169 3.71 -1.31 -10.29
C ILE A 169 4.87 -2.14 -9.74
N SER A 170 4.70 -2.75 -8.57
CA SER A 170 5.76 -3.52 -7.92
C SER A 170 6.03 -4.87 -8.59
N TYR A 171 4.99 -5.51 -9.13
CA TYR A 171 5.08 -6.92 -9.51
C TYR A 171 4.96 -7.19 -11.01
N THR A 172 4.39 -6.26 -11.80
CA THR A 172 4.31 -6.44 -13.26
C THR A 172 5.72 -6.37 -13.89
N GLY A 173 6.06 -7.40 -14.67
CA GLY A 173 7.36 -7.44 -15.37
C GLY A 173 8.57 -7.68 -14.47
N LEU A 174 8.38 -8.12 -13.25
CA LEU A 174 9.42 -8.30 -12.24
C LEU A 174 10.56 -9.24 -12.68
N HIS A 175 10.23 -10.26 -13.46
CA HIS A 175 11.19 -11.18 -14.08
C HIS A 175 10.55 -11.84 -15.33
N PRO A 176 11.31 -12.12 -16.42
CA PRO A 176 10.75 -12.71 -17.66
C PRO A 176 10.04 -14.06 -17.46
N LYS A 177 10.42 -14.82 -16.42
CA LYS A 177 9.81 -16.10 -16.06
C LYS A 177 8.74 -16.01 -14.98
N LEU A 178 8.31 -14.81 -14.58
CA LEU A 178 7.19 -14.59 -13.67
C LEU A 178 6.04 -13.92 -14.41
N ILE A 179 4.83 -14.28 -14.04
CA ILE A 179 3.60 -13.63 -14.47
C ILE A 179 2.88 -13.11 -13.24
N TRP A 180 2.73 -11.80 -13.15
CA TRP A 180 1.77 -11.14 -12.30
C TRP A 180 0.48 -10.93 -13.09
N HIS A 181 -0.65 -11.22 -12.49
CA HIS A 181 -1.97 -11.01 -13.11
C HIS A 181 -2.98 -10.63 -12.04
N ARG A 182 -3.73 -9.58 -12.33
CA ARG A 182 -4.87 -9.10 -11.55
C ARG A 182 -5.82 -8.34 -12.49
N THR A 183 -7.12 -8.61 -12.40
CA THR A 183 -8.15 -7.93 -13.21
C THR A 183 -9.13 -7.15 -12.36
N LYS A 184 -9.28 -7.51 -11.07
CA LYS A 184 -10.23 -6.93 -10.13
C LYS A 184 -9.54 -6.34 -8.91
N THR A 185 -10.07 -5.22 -8.39
CA THR A 185 -9.65 -4.67 -7.10
C THR A 185 -10.83 -4.04 -6.34
N LEU A 186 -10.91 -4.30 -5.04
CA LEU A 186 -11.87 -3.64 -4.14
C LEU A 186 -11.80 -2.12 -4.24
N GLY A 187 -10.59 -1.55 -4.35
CA GLY A 187 -10.40 -0.11 -4.50
C GLY A 187 -10.93 0.50 -5.81
N ARG A 188 -11.32 -0.31 -6.78
CA ARG A 188 -12.00 0.13 -8.03
C ARG A 188 -13.50 -0.19 -8.02
N GLY A 189 -14.02 -0.73 -6.90
CA GLY A 189 -15.43 -1.09 -6.76
C GLY A 189 -15.76 -2.52 -7.19
N ASP A 190 -14.76 -3.36 -7.45
CA ASP A 190 -14.99 -4.78 -7.71
C ASP A 190 -15.35 -5.53 -6.43
N ASP A 191 -15.87 -6.75 -6.58
CA ASP A 191 -16.28 -7.64 -5.49
C ASP A 191 -15.11 -8.25 -4.70
N ARG A 192 -13.89 -8.18 -5.24
CA ARG A 192 -12.66 -8.71 -4.66
C ARG A 192 -11.42 -8.18 -5.35
N CYS A 193 -10.23 -8.53 -4.83
CA CYS A 193 -8.98 -8.44 -5.59
C CYS A 193 -8.55 -9.85 -6.00
N ASP A 194 -8.40 -10.13 -7.30
CA ASP A 194 -8.06 -11.43 -7.87
C ASP A 194 -6.58 -11.56 -8.18
N PHE A 195 -5.78 -11.76 -7.14
CA PHE A 195 -4.32 -11.83 -7.28
C PHE A 195 -3.82 -13.16 -7.84
N CYS A 196 -2.85 -13.10 -8.74
CA CYS A 196 -2.13 -14.28 -9.22
C CYS A 196 -0.66 -13.96 -9.49
N MET A 197 0.25 -14.74 -8.91
CA MET A 197 1.67 -14.78 -9.24
C MET A 197 2.07 -16.20 -9.63
N LYS A 198 2.65 -16.39 -10.81
CA LYS A 198 3.05 -17.72 -11.28
C LYS A 198 4.36 -17.74 -12.04
N VAL A 199 5.07 -18.84 -11.93
CA VAL A 199 6.24 -19.15 -12.76
C VAL A 199 5.76 -19.60 -14.13
N LYS A 200 6.32 -19.05 -15.21
CA LYS A 200 6.11 -19.58 -16.57
C LYS A 200 6.68 -20.99 -16.67
N LYS A 201 5.93 -21.87 -17.28
CA LYS A 201 6.41 -23.21 -17.69
C LYS A 201 7.38 -23.09 -18.85
#